data_8a937c3a2509d722da315906851d9499
#
_entry.id   8a937c3a2509d722da315906851d9499
#
_cell.length_a   1.000
_cell.length_b   1.000
_cell.length_c   1.000
_cell.angle_alpha   90.00
_cell.angle_beta   90.00
_cell.angle_gamma   90.00
#
_symmetry.space_group_name_H-M   'P 1'
#
loop_
_entity.id
_entity.type
_entity.pdbx_description
1 polymer ?
#
loop_
_entity_poly.entity_id
_entity_poly.type
_entity_poly.pdbx_seq_one_letter_code
_entity_poly.pdbx_strand_id
1 'polypeptide(L)'
;MVFFKKMRFFDCPFRKKHYLCSQMKDYPDKMTPEQARTFRDDVLNIVSQIPYGYVTTYGHIAALAGWPSHARMVGRTLRYTPGAESLPCHRVVNNVGRTAPGWSRQRPLLESEGVTFKPNGHVDMQHHLWEPAGI
;
A
#
# COMPACT_ATOMS: atom_id res chain seq x y z
N MET A 1 -1.27 18.19 0.04
CA MET A 1 -1.16 17.91 0.02
C MET A 1 -0.77 17.62 -0.49
N VAL A 2 -0.72 17.46 -0.68
CA VAL A 2 -0.49 17.00 -1.02
C VAL A 2 -0.30 16.42 -1.66
N PHE A 3 -0.26 16.03 -2.08
CA PHE A 3 -0.20 15.33 -2.50
C PHE A 3 -0.35 15.03 -3.24
N PHE A 4 -0.52 14.91 -3.55
CA PHE A 4 -0.63 14.26 -4.18
C PHE A 4 -0.62 14.62 -5.07
N LYS A 5 -0.41 15.21 -4.93
CA LYS A 5 -0.21 15.51 -5.53
C LYS A 5 0.28 15.09 -6.18
N LYS A 6 0.74 14.72 -6.20
CA LYS A 6 1.21 14.27 -6.68
C LYS A 6 0.81 13.63 -7.20
N MET A 7 0.41 13.36 -6.95
CA MET A 7 0.11 12.60 -7.34
C MET A 7 -0.33 12.72 -8.28
N ARG A 8 -0.29 13.32 -8.66
CA ARG A 8 -0.52 13.36 -9.46
C ARG A 8 0.01 13.07 -10.22
N PHE A 9 0.54 12.91 -10.40
CA PHE A 9 0.96 12.51 -11.07
C PHE A 9 0.55 11.85 -11.65
N PHE A 10 0.13 11.68 -11.49
CA PHE A 10 -0.27 10.94 -12.02
C PHE A 10 -0.63 10.96 -13.04
N ASP A 11 -0.79 11.51 -13.00
CA ASP A 11 -1.22 11.49 -14.12
C ASP A 11 -0.30 11.27 -15.13
N CYS A 12 0.51 11.70 -15.37
CA CYS A 12 1.26 11.47 -16.48
C CYS A 12 2.34 10.52 -16.28
N PRO A 13 3.01 10.53 -15.22
CA PRO A 13 4.07 9.57 -15.09
C PRO A 13 3.56 8.17 -15.12
N PHE A 14 2.36 8.02 -14.70
CA PHE A 14 1.74 6.74 -14.70
C PHE A 14 1.61 6.21 -16.08
N ARG A 15 1.10 6.99 -16.96
CA ARG A 15 0.90 6.56 -18.31
C ARG A 15 2.19 6.30 -19.03
N LYS A 16 3.20 7.08 -18.73
CA LYS A 16 4.49 6.82 -19.30
C LYS A 16 4.96 5.43 -18.97
N LYS A 17 4.72 5.01 -17.76
CA LYS A 17 5.10 3.68 -17.39
C LYS A 17 4.41 2.64 -18.21
N HIS A 18 3.19 2.90 -18.57
CA HIS A 18 2.47 1.96 -19.37
C HIS A 18 3.11 1.73 -20.68
N TYR A 19 3.40 2.78 -21.37
CA TYR A 19 3.91 2.56 -22.69
C TYR A 19 5.37 2.16 -22.66
N LEU A 20 6.04 2.31 -21.55
CA LEU A 20 7.39 1.80 -21.38
C LEU A 20 7.42 0.37 -20.92
N CYS A 21 6.28 -0.27 -20.88
CA CYS A 21 6.21 -1.62 -20.42
C CYS A 21 7.17 -2.56 -21.09
N SER A 22 7.34 -2.42 -22.38
CA SER A 22 8.24 -3.28 -23.10
C SER A 22 9.68 -3.09 -22.64
N GLN A 23 9.98 -1.92 -22.13
CA GLN A 23 11.31 -1.62 -21.64
C GLN A 23 11.46 -1.93 -20.17
N MET A 24 10.35 -2.21 -19.53
CA MET A 24 10.40 -2.48 -18.10
C MET A 24 11.16 -3.74 -17.79
N LYS A 25 11.32 -4.59 -18.76
CA LYS A 25 12.13 -5.78 -18.56
C LYS A 25 13.56 -5.41 -18.24
N ASP A 26 14.03 -4.39 -18.88
CA ASP A 26 15.38 -3.93 -18.65
C ASP A 26 15.42 -2.88 -17.58
N TYR A 27 14.27 -2.45 -17.15
CA TYR A 27 14.21 -1.51 -16.08
C TYR A 27 14.64 -2.23 -14.82
N PRO A 28 15.67 -1.77 -14.20
CA PRO A 28 16.14 -2.49 -13.03
C PRO A 28 15.02 -2.57 -12.03
N ASP A 29 14.82 -3.75 -11.54
CA ASP A 29 13.97 -3.91 -10.40
C ASP A 29 14.53 -3.15 -9.21
N LYS A 30 15.57 -2.40 -9.46
CA LYS A 30 16.29 -1.74 -8.40
C LYS A 30 16.03 -0.25 -8.46
N MET A 31 15.58 0.25 -7.36
CA MET A 31 15.48 1.69 -7.20
C MET A 31 16.83 2.27 -6.87
N THR A 32 17.07 3.48 -7.29
CA THR A 32 18.20 4.23 -6.77
C THR A 32 17.94 4.52 -5.30
N PRO A 33 18.98 4.80 -4.52
CA PRO A 33 18.78 5.15 -3.11
C PRO A 33 17.81 6.30 -2.91
N GLU A 34 17.84 7.26 -3.83
CA GLU A 34 16.95 8.40 -3.75
C GLU A 34 15.51 7.99 -4.00
N GLN A 35 15.30 7.16 -5.03
CA GLN A 35 13.97 6.65 -5.32
C GLN A 35 13.45 5.80 -4.17
N ALA A 36 14.32 5.05 -3.53
CA ALA A 36 13.90 4.22 -2.40
C ALA A 36 13.46 5.07 -1.22
N ARG A 37 14.12 6.20 -0.99
CA ARG A 37 13.71 7.10 0.08
C ARG A 37 12.35 7.69 -0.23
N THR A 38 12.17 8.16 -1.46
CA THR A 38 10.90 8.73 -1.88
C THR A 38 9.80 7.70 -1.78
N PHE A 39 10.07 6.49 -2.24
CA PHE A 39 9.09 5.42 -2.15
C PHE A 39 8.68 5.17 -0.71
N ARG A 40 9.65 5.12 0.20
CA ARG A 40 9.35 4.89 1.60
C ARG A 40 8.46 5.98 2.15
N ASP A 41 8.80 7.23 1.85
CA ASP A 41 8.02 8.35 2.33
C ASP A 41 6.61 8.32 1.78
N ASP A 42 6.47 7.97 0.50
CA ASP A 42 5.16 7.87 -0.12
C ASP A 42 4.33 6.76 0.51
N VAL A 43 4.95 5.61 0.75
CA VAL A 43 4.25 4.49 1.37
C VAL A 43 3.73 4.88 2.75
N LEU A 44 4.58 5.50 3.55
CA LEU A 44 4.17 5.90 4.90
C LEU A 44 3.05 6.94 4.86
N ASN A 45 3.15 7.86 3.91
CA ASN A 45 2.11 8.88 3.76
C ASN A 45 0.78 8.26 3.35
N ILE A 46 0.82 7.31 2.41
CA ILE A 46 -0.40 6.64 1.95
C ILE A 46 -1.05 5.87 3.11
N VAL A 47 -0.23 5.13 3.86
CA VAL A 47 -0.76 4.35 4.98
C VAL A 47 -1.41 5.26 6.02
N SER A 48 -0.84 6.43 6.24
CA SER A 48 -1.39 7.36 7.23
C SER A 48 -2.78 7.86 6.84
N GLN A 49 -3.16 7.72 5.58
CA GLN A 49 -4.44 8.21 5.10
C GLN A 49 -5.53 7.15 5.09
N ILE A 50 -5.20 5.89 5.36
CA ILE A 50 -6.21 4.84 5.35
C ILE A 50 -7.21 5.09 6.47
N PRO A 51 -8.50 5.25 6.14
CA PRO A 51 -9.46 5.60 7.19
C PRO A 51 -9.79 4.43 8.09
N TYR A 52 -10.28 4.77 9.26
CA TYR A 52 -10.73 3.82 10.26
C TYR A 52 -11.82 2.92 9.64
N GLY A 53 -11.68 1.63 9.86
CA GLY A 53 -12.67 0.68 9.35
C GLY A 53 -12.44 0.24 7.92
N TYR A 54 -11.34 0.67 7.31
CA TYR A 54 -11.02 0.30 5.94
C TYR A 54 -9.64 -0.34 5.87
N VAL A 55 -9.42 -1.09 4.80
CA VAL A 55 -8.13 -1.75 4.56
C VAL A 55 -7.71 -1.50 3.12
N THR A 56 -6.43 -1.67 2.86
CA THR A 56 -5.92 -1.65 1.50
C THR A 56 -4.89 -2.75 1.34
N THR A 57 -4.37 -2.91 0.13
CA THR A 57 -3.42 -3.99 -0.14
C THR A 57 -2.03 -3.44 -0.37
N TYR A 58 -1.02 -4.30 -0.17
CA TYR A 58 0.35 -3.91 -0.44
C TYR A 58 0.52 -3.49 -1.90
N GLY A 59 -0.12 -4.21 -2.82
CA GLY A 59 -0.02 -3.87 -4.23
C GLY A 59 -0.66 -2.54 -4.56
N HIS A 60 -1.77 -2.24 -3.91
CA HIS A 60 -2.45 -0.97 -4.14
C HIS A 60 -1.58 0.20 -3.67
N ILE A 61 -0.96 0.04 -2.50
CA ILE A 61 -0.06 1.07 -1.99
C ILE A 61 1.13 1.25 -2.94
N ALA A 62 1.69 0.15 -3.41
CA ALA A 62 2.81 0.22 -4.34
C ALA A 62 2.42 0.96 -5.61
N ALA A 63 1.24 0.69 -6.12
CA ALA A 63 0.76 1.36 -7.33
C ALA A 63 0.56 2.85 -7.09
N LEU A 64 0.00 3.21 -5.95
CA LEU A 64 -0.19 4.61 -5.61
C LEU A 64 1.14 5.33 -5.46
N ALA A 65 2.16 4.63 -5.01
CA ALA A 65 3.50 5.20 -4.87
C ALA A 65 4.26 5.21 -6.20
N GLY A 66 3.65 4.69 -7.26
CA GLY A 66 4.25 4.73 -8.59
C GLY A 66 5.09 3.52 -8.94
N TRP A 67 5.10 2.49 -8.11
CA TRP A 67 5.91 1.30 -8.33
C TRP A 67 5.08 0.04 -8.12
N PRO A 68 4.13 -0.23 -9.02
CA PRO A 68 3.14 -1.30 -8.77
C PRO A 68 3.74 -2.70 -8.63
N SER A 69 4.94 -2.92 -9.11
CA SER A 69 5.57 -4.23 -8.98
C SER A 69 6.32 -4.40 -7.66
N HIS A 70 6.29 -3.40 -6.79
CA HIS A 70 7.11 -3.39 -5.59
C HIS A 70 6.30 -3.58 -4.31
N ALA A 71 5.27 -4.44 -4.36
CA ALA A 71 4.44 -4.69 -3.20
C ALA A 71 5.23 -5.24 -2.01
N ARG A 72 6.23 -6.08 -2.29
CA ARG A 72 7.06 -6.62 -1.21
C ARG A 72 7.82 -5.53 -0.48
N MET A 73 8.22 -4.51 -1.22
CA MET A 73 8.96 -3.42 -0.62
C MET A 73 8.07 -2.60 0.29
N VAL A 74 6.78 -2.52 -0.03
CA VAL A 74 5.82 -1.90 0.88
C VAL A 74 5.82 -2.63 2.21
N GLY A 75 5.74 -3.96 2.17
CA GLY A 75 5.75 -4.74 3.38
C GLY A 75 7.01 -4.53 4.20
N ARG A 76 8.15 -4.48 3.55
CA ARG A 76 9.41 -4.23 4.23
C ARG A 76 9.44 -2.84 4.86
N THR A 77 8.96 -1.86 4.12
CA THR A 77 8.93 -0.49 4.62
C THR A 77 8.12 -0.40 5.89
N LEU A 78 6.94 -1.02 5.90
CA LEU A 78 6.09 -0.96 7.08
C LEU A 78 6.67 -1.73 8.25
N ARG A 79 7.42 -2.78 7.96
CA ARG A 79 7.97 -3.61 9.02
C ARG A 79 9.21 -3.02 9.66
N TYR A 80 10.06 -2.38 8.87
CA TYR A 80 11.39 -2.01 9.34
C TYR A 80 11.65 -0.52 9.48
N THR A 81 10.72 0.33 9.07
CA THR A 81 10.93 1.76 9.22
C THR A 81 10.65 2.17 10.66
N PRO A 82 11.59 2.82 11.34
CA PRO A 82 11.33 3.30 12.70
C PRO A 82 10.15 4.28 12.70
N GLY A 83 9.27 4.12 13.66
CA GLY A 83 8.12 4.99 13.78
C GLY A 83 6.92 4.54 13.00
N ALA A 84 7.06 3.53 12.14
CA ALA A 84 5.93 3.05 11.37
C ALA A 84 4.85 2.44 12.26
N GLU A 85 5.23 2.01 13.43
CA GLU A 85 4.23 1.42 14.34
C GLU A 85 3.19 2.43 14.81
N SER A 86 3.45 3.71 14.66
CA SER A 86 2.47 4.73 15.01
C SER A 86 1.44 4.94 13.90
N LEU A 87 1.64 4.29 12.75
CA LEU A 87 0.72 4.38 11.64
C LEU A 87 -0.22 3.19 11.65
N PRO A 88 -1.37 3.30 10.96
CA PRO A 88 -2.32 2.18 10.93
C PRO A 88 -1.87 1.06 10.00
N CYS A 89 -0.70 0.48 10.27
CA CYS A 89 -0.18 -0.59 9.43
C CYS A 89 -1.06 -1.82 9.45
N HIS A 90 -1.89 -1.98 10.48
CA HIS A 90 -2.81 -3.11 10.54
C HIS A 90 -3.90 -3.03 9.47
N ARG A 91 -4.05 -1.87 8.84
CA ARG A 91 -5.04 -1.69 7.76
C ARG A 91 -4.49 -2.10 6.40
N VAL A 92 -3.33 -2.73 6.36
CA VAL A 92 -2.74 -3.19 5.10
C VAL A 92 -2.73 -4.72 5.12
N VAL A 93 -3.35 -5.31 4.09
CA VAL A 93 -3.46 -6.76 3.97
C VAL A 93 -3.00 -7.16 2.57
N ASN A 94 -2.97 -8.47 2.29
CA ASN A 94 -2.60 -8.89 0.96
C ASN A 94 -3.80 -8.78 0.01
N ASN A 95 -3.59 -9.13 -1.25
CA ASN A 95 -4.60 -8.89 -2.28
C ASN A 95 -5.87 -9.72 -2.10
N VAL A 96 -5.85 -10.74 -1.28
CA VAL A 96 -7.06 -11.52 -1.00
C VAL A 96 -7.60 -11.23 0.41
N GLY A 97 -7.05 -10.26 1.10
CA GLY A 97 -7.54 -9.88 2.42
C GLY A 97 -6.89 -10.62 3.57
N ARG A 98 -5.83 -11.35 3.32
CA ARG A 98 -5.17 -12.10 4.37
C ARG A 98 -4.28 -11.18 5.21
N THR A 99 -4.35 -11.34 6.52
CA THR A 99 -3.53 -10.55 7.43
C THR A 99 -2.08 -11.03 7.38
N ALA A 100 -1.18 -10.22 7.92
CA ALA A 100 0.24 -10.52 7.88
C ALA A 100 0.55 -11.77 8.72
N PRO A 101 1.26 -12.74 8.16
CA PRO A 101 1.63 -13.92 8.93
C PRO A 101 2.49 -13.52 10.12
N GLY A 102 2.21 -14.13 11.26
CA GLY A 102 3.00 -13.86 12.44
C GLY A 102 2.61 -12.63 13.22
N TRP A 103 1.65 -11.87 12.72
CA TRP A 103 1.18 -10.69 13.46
C TRP A 103 -0.23 -10.98 13.98
N SER A 104 -0.29 -11.68 15.08
CA SER A 104 -1.57 -12.14 15.65
C SER A 104 -2.44 -11.01 16.12
N ARG A 105 -1.90 -9.82 16.36
CA ARG A 105 -2.69 -8.70 16.87
C ARG A 105 -3.40 -7.94 15.74
N GLN A 106 -3.05 -8.21 14.50
CA GLN A 106 -3.63 -7.46 13.40
C GLN A 106 -5.14 -7.65 13.30
N ARG A 107 -5.59 -8.89 13.38
CA ARG A 107 -7.01 -9.17 13.26
C ARG A 107 -7.84 -8.54 14.38
N PRO A 108 -7.45 -8.69 15.66
CA PRO A 108 -8.22 -8.00 16.72
C PRO A 108 -8.28 -6.49 16.52
N LEU A 109 -7.21 -5.87 16.03
CA LEU A 109 -7.21 -4.44 15.79
C LEU A 109 -8.22 -4.08 14.70
N LEU A 110 -8.26 -4.86 13.62
CA LEU A 110 -9.22 -4.61 12.55
C LEU A 110 -10.64 -4.85 13.03
N GLU A 111 -10.85 -5.90 13.80
CA GLU A 111 -12.20 -6.19 14.34
C GLU A 111 -12.67 -5.07 15.25
N SER A 112 -11.77 -4.48 16.00
CA SER A 112 -12.14 -3.36 16.88
C SER A 112 -12.56 -2.13 16.08
N GLU A 113 -12.19 -2.06 14.81
CA GLU A 113 -12.58 -0.97 13.94
C GLU A 113 -13.84 -1.29 13.12
N GLY A 114 -14.44 -2.45 13.37
CA GLY A 114 -15.65 -2.83 12.65
C GLY A 114 -15.40 -3.57 11.35
N VAL A 115 -14.15 -3.93 11.06
CA VAL A 115 -13.84 -4.69 9.84
C VAL A 115 -14.31 -6.13 10.04
N THR A 116 -15.04 -6.64 9.05
CA THR A 116 -15.58 -8.00 9.12
C THR A 116 -14.70 -8.95 8.35
N PHE A 117 -14.72 -10.20 8.77
CA PHE A 117 -13.92 -11.25 8.17
C PHE A 117 -14.83 -12.34 7.62
N LYS A 118 -14.39 -12.94 6.53
CA LYS A 118 -15.13 -14.05 5.93
C LYS A 118 -14.80 -15.35 6.68
N PRO A 119 -15.58 -16.40 6.44
CA PRO A 119 -15.30 -17.68 7.14
C PRO A 119 -13.90 -18.22 6.94
N ASN A 120 -13.24 -17.88 5.81
CA ASN A 120 -11.89 -18.34 5.58
C ASN A 120 -10.85 -17.52 6.35
N GLY A 121 -11.26 -16.54 7.15
CA GLY A 121 -10.34 -15.74 7.95
C GLY A 121 -9.79 -14.51 7.23
N HIS A 122 -10.21 -14.27 6.00
CA HIS A 122 -9.75 -13.10 5.25
C HIS A 122 -10.71 -11.94 5.44
N VAL A 123 -10.19 -10.72 5.32
CA VAL A 123 -11.02 -9.52 5.39
C VAL A 123 -12.04 -9.54 4.25
N ASP A 124 -13.24 -9.08 4.55
CA ASP A 124 -14.27 -8.93 3.52
C ASP A 124 -13.93 -7.68 2.70
N MET A 125 -13.12 -7.87 1.68
CA MET A 125 -12.62 -6.77 0.87
C MET A 125 -13.72 -6.04 0.15
N GLN A 126 -14.83 -6.71 -0.14
CA GLN A 126 -15.92 -6.09 -0.85
C GLN A 126 -16.52 -4.92 -0.06
N HIS A 127 -16.52 -5.02 1.25
CA HIS A 127 -17.12 -4.02 2.11
C HIS A 127 -16.11 -3.05 2.72
N HIS A 128 -14.84 -3.43 2.76
CA HIS A 128 -13.86 -2.65 3.52
C HIS A 128 -12.66 -2.17 2.73
N LEU A 129 -12.61 -2.44 1.43
CA LEU A 129 -11.47 -1.98 0.64
C LEU A 129 -11.51 -0.46 0.48
N TRP A 130 -10.41 0.16 0.84
CA TRP A 130 -10.26 1.60 0.71
C TRP A 130 -9.86 1.95 -0.71
N GLU A 131 -10.63 2.84 -1.31
CA GLU A 131 -10.33 3.32 -2.65
C GLU A 131 -10.27 4.84 -2.58
N PRO A 132 -9.07 5.40 -2.55
CA PRO A 132 -8.94 6.85 -2.45
C PRO A 132 -9.65 7.54 -3.60
N ALA A 133 -10.30 8.65 -3.30
CA ALA A 133 -10.99 9.41 -4.31
C ALA A 133 -9.99 9.92 -5.35
N GLY A 134 -10.36 9.86 -6.60
CA GLY A 134 -9.50 10.34 -7.66
C GLY A 134 -8.54 9.30 -8.20
N ILE A 135 -8.64 8.09 -7.75
CA ILE A 135 -7.77 7.02 -8.22
C ILE A 135 -8.48 6.16 -9.24
#